data_e2e49e4786b962e972fd2dccc5726028
#
_entry.id   e2e49e4786b962e972fd2dccc5726028
#
_cell.length_a   1.000
_cell.length_b   1.000
_cell.length_c   1.000
_cell.angle_alpha   90.00
_cell.angle_beta   90.00
_cell.angle_gamma   90.00
#
_symmetry.space_group_name_H-M   'P 1'
#
loop_
_entity.id
_entity.type
_entity.pdbx_description
1 polymer ?
#
loop_
_entity_poly.entity_id
_entity_poly.type
_entity_poly.pdbx_seq_one_letter_code
_entity_poly.pdbx_strand_id
1 'polypeptide(L)'
;MSDLEKTGIKVVARNREAYHEYFVEEEFEAGIELVGTEVKSIRAGTLNLKDAWCGIKDGEMILNQMHISPYDHGNRFNVDPRRPRRLLMHKREIMRLYGKVKQDGMSLIPLSVYFKGSRVKVNVGLCKGKKLYDKRQAAAERDAKRQIDRAMKERY
;
A
#
# COMPACT_ATOMS: atom_id res chain seq x y z
N MET A 1 -6.94 -20.06 -22.05
CA MET A 1 -6.15 -19.68 -20.85
C MET A 1 -6.50 -18.25 -20.46
N SER A 2 -6.73 -18.03 -19.17
CA SER A 2 -6.86 -16.68 -18.64
C SER A 2 -5.51 -15.94 -18.71
N ASP A 3 -5.54 -14.62 -18.75
CA ASP A 3 -4.31 -13.82 -18.73
C ASP A 3 -3.47 -14.10 -17.48
N LEU A 4 -4.12 -14.46 -16.38
CA LEU A 4 -3.47 -14.85 -15.12
C LEU A 4 -2.64 -16.13 -15.25
N GLU A 5 -3.14 -17.10 -16.02
CA GLU A 5 -2.40 -18.34 -16.28
C GLU A 5 -1.19 -18.10 -17.16
N LYS A 6 -1.31 -17.19 -18.14
CA LYS A 6 -0.19 -16.83 -19.03
C LYS A 6 0.95 -16.13 -18.28
N THR A 7 0.63 -15.29 -17.29
CA THR A 7 1.62 -14.53 -16.54
C THR A 7 2.14 -15.27 -15.31
N GLY A 8 1.53 -16.42 -14.93
CA GLY A 8 1.85 -17.16 -13.71
C GLY A 8 1.46 -16.42 -12.44
N ILE A 9 0.60 -15.42 -12.55
CA ILE A 9 0.14 -14.60 -11.42
C ILE A 9 -1.26 -15.03 -11.02
N LYS A 10 -1.44 -15.33 -9.72
CA LYS A 10 -2.74 -15.62 -9.13
C LYS A 10 -3.01 -14.61 -8.00
N VAL A 11 -3.94 -13.69 -8.21
CA VAL A 11 -4.30 -12.68 -7.22
C VAL A 11 -5.13 -13.33 -6.10
N VAL A 12 -4.71 -13.11 -4.85
CA VAL A 12 -5.39 -13.62 -3.66
C VAL A 12 -6.29 -12.55 -3.06
N ALA A 13 -5.79 -11.32 -2.95
CA ALA A 13 -6.56 -10.22 -2.37
C ALA A 13 -6.22 -8.90 -3.07
N ARG A 14 -7.21 -8.02 -3.14
CA ARG A 14 -7.06 -6.66 -3.66
C ARG A 14 -7.58 -5.66 -2.63
N ASN A 15 -6.94 -4.51 -2.56
CA ASN A 15 -7.34 -3.42 -1.68
C ASN A 15 -8.16 -2.40 -2.48
N ARG A 16 -9.46 -2.63 -2.58
CA ARG A 16 -10.36 -1.77 -3.35
C ARG A 16 -10.52 -0.38 -2.74
N GLU A 17 -10.49 -0.29 -1.40
CA GLU A 17 -10.61 0.99 -0.68
C GLU A 17 -9.45 1.94 -0.99
N ALA A 18 -8.27 1.40 -1.25
CA ALA A 18 -7.10 2.21 -1.58
C ALA A 18 -7.35 3.09 -2.82
N TYR A 19 -8.00 2.55 -3.84
CA TYR A 19 -8.28 3.29 -5.06
C TYR A 19 -9.38 4.34 -4.89
N HIS A 20 -10.23 4.22 -3.88
CA HIS A 20 -11.22 5.24 -3.52
C HIS A 20 -10.63 6.38 -2.69
N GLU A 21 -9.69 6.06 -1.81
CA GLU A 21 -9.15 7.01 -0.84
C GLU A 21 -7.85 7.67 -1.29
N TYR A 22 -7.14 7.05 -2.24
CA TYR A 22 -5.82 7.49 -2.67
C TYR A 22 -5.69 7.57 -4.18
N PHE A 23 -4.85 8.51 -4.63
CA PHE A 23 -4.30 8.47 -5.98
C PHE A 23 -3.03 7.63 -5.96
N VAL A 24 -2.98 6.58 -6.74
CA VAL A 24 -1.80 5.71 -6.87
C VAL A 24 -0.87 6.31 -7.91
N GLU A 25 0.29 6.79 -7.49
CA GLU A 25 1.26 7.42 -8.41
C GLU A 25 2.27 6.43 -8.96
N GLU A 26 2.74 5.49 -8.13
CA GLU A 26 3.69 4.45 -8.54
C GLU A 26 3.32 3.13 -7.88
N GLU A 27 3.71 2.03 -8.51
CA GLU A 27 3.50 0.69 -7.99
C GLU A 27 4.82 -0.08 -7.97
N PHE A 28 5.01 -0.90 -6.93
CA PHE A 28 6.22 -1.71 -6.73
C PHE A 28 5.84 -3.13 -6.36
N GLU A 29 6.56 -4.10 -6.93
CA GLU A 29 6.45 -5.48 -6.49
C GLU A 29 7.48 -5.75 -5.40
N ALA A 30 7.02 -6.29 -4.28
CA ALA A 30 7.88 -6.69 -3.16
C ALA A 30 7.68 -8.15 -2.83
N GLY A 31 8.74 -8.80 -2.37
CA GLY A 31 8.62 -10.08 -1.70
C GLY A 31 8.13 -9.87 -0.27
N ILE A 32 7.77 -10.92 0.42
CA ILE A 32 7.29 -10.85 1.80
C ILE A 32 7.80 -12.03 2.61
N GLU A 33 8.27 -11.76 3.82
CA GLU A 33 8.67 -12.82 4.76
C GLU A 33 7.45 -13.39 5.46
N LEU A 34 7.22 -14.68 5.27
CA LEU A 34 6.09 -15.40 5.83
C LEU A 34 6.57 -16.69 6.49
N VAL A 35 5.81 -17.14 7.49
CA VAL A 35 5.99 -18.49 8.03
C VAL A 35 5.09 -19.47 7.26
N GLY A 36 5.37 -20.78 7.37
CA GLY A 36 4.69 -21.79 6.57
C GLY A 36 3.17 -21.81 6.74
N THR A 37 2.66 -21.60 7.96
CA THR A 37 1.20 -21.57 8.22
C THR A 37 0.54 -20.39 7.54
N GLU A 38 1.23 -19.24 7.45
CA GLU A 38 0.73 -18.07 6.73
C GLU A 38 0.59 -18.34 5.23
N VAL A 39 1.59 -18.97 4.63
CA VAL A 39 1.55 -19.34 3.20
C VAL A 39 0.37 -20.26 2.91
N LYS A 40 0.13 -21.24 3.77
CA LYS A 40 -0.99 -22.17 3.63
C LYS A 40 -2.33 -21.45 3.72
N SER A 41 -2.48 -20.50 4.65
CA SER A 41 -3.68 -19.69 4.78
C SER A 41 -3.90 -18.79 3.57
N ILE A 42 -2.85 -18.19 3.02
CA ILE A 42 -2.93 -17.38 1.80
C ILE A 42 -3.38 -18.25 0.62
N ARG A 43 -2.89 -19.47 0.49
CA ARG A 43 -3.35 -20.40 -0.55
C ARG A 43 -4.83 -20.74 -0.43
N ALA A 44 -5.33 -20.78 0.80
CA ALA A 44 -6.76 -20.98 1.08
C ALA A 44 -7.59 -19.71 0.84
N GLY A 45 -6.97 -18.60 0.52
CA GLY A 45 -7.67 -17.34 0.24
C GLY A 45 -8.09 -16.56 1.48
N THR A 46 -7.57 -16.88 2.65
CA THR A 46 -7.98 -16.28 3.94
C THR A 46 -7.08 -15.10 4.31
N LEU A 47 -7.06 -14.08 3.46
CA LEU A 47 -6.24 -12.90 3.59
C LEU A 47 -7.11 -11.64 3.46
N ASN A 48 -6.89 -10.65 4.30
CA ASN A 48 -7.61 -9.38 4.23
C ASN A 48 -6.65 -8.21 4.35
N LEU A 49 -6.74 -7.26 3.41
CA LEU A 49 -5.93 -6.05 3.36
C LEU A 49 -6.60 -4.85 4.01
N LYS A 50 -7.78 -5.00 4.59
CA LYS A 50 -8.48 -3.89 5.25
C LYS A 50 -7.61 -3.29 6.35
N ASP A 51 -7.46 -1.97 6.33
CA ASP A 51 -6.63 -1.20 7.27
C ASP A 51 -5.13 -1.52 7.20
N ALA A 52 -4.68 -2.28 6.21
CA ALA A 52 -3.26 -2.57 6.02
C ALA A 52 -2.52 -1.36 5.44
N TRP A 53 -1.30 -1.17 5.90
CA TRP A 53 -0.45 -0.07 5.44
C TRP A 53 1.03 -0.47 5.54
N CYS A 54 1.86 0.16 4.75
CA CYS A 54 3.30 -0.07 4.78
C CYS A 54 4.02 1.10 5.44
N GLY A 55 4.98 0.80 6.28
CA GLY A 55 5.84 1.79 6.91
C GLY A 55 7.30 1.40 6.79
N ILE A 56 8.19 2.38 6.90
CA ILE A 56 9.62 2.15 6.88
C ILE A 56 10.14 2.36 8.28
N LYS A 57 10.73 1.30 8.85
CA LYS A 57 11.31 1.31 10.18
C LYS A 57 12.70 0.72 10.13
N ASP A 58 13.69 1.48 10.63
CA ASP A 58 15.10 1.06 10.67
C ASP A 58 15.64 0.60 9.31
N GLY A 59 15.24 1.29 8.24
CA GLY A 59 15.66 0.98 6.88
C GLY A 59 14.96 -0.21 6.22
N GLU A 60 13.95 -0.77 6.89
CA GLU A 60 13.19 -1.90 6.39
C GLU A 60 11.75 -1.51 6.08
N MET A 61 11.19 -2.09 5.00
CA MET A 61 9.78 -1.91 4.65
C MET A 61 8.94 -2.93 5.41
N ILE A 62 7.96 -2.46 6.19
CA ILE A 62 7.12 -3.31 7.03
C ILE A 62 5.66 -3.18 6.60
N LEU A 63 5.01 -4.29 6.38
CA LEU A 63 3.57 -4.37 6.11
C LEU A 63 2.83 -4.60 7.44
N ASN A 64 2.01 -3.63 7.81
CA ASN A 64 1.28 -3.61 9.07
C ASN A 64 -0.21 -3.89 8.87
N GLN A 65 -0.83 -4.54 9.85
CA GLN A 65 -2.27 -4.76 9.95
C GLN A 65 -2.89 -5.64 8.86
N MET A 66 -2.10 -6.28 8.01
CA MET A 66 -2.63 -7.28 7.09
C MET A 66 -3.06 -8.50 7.88
N HIS A 67 -4.32 -8.89 7.76
CA HIS A 67 -4.87 -10.04 8.46
C HIS A 67 -4.71 -11.31 7.62
N ILE A 68 -4.05 -12.30 8.19
CA ILE A 68 -3.97 -13.66 7.63
C ILE A 68 -4.58 -14.58 8.67
N SER A 69 -5.69 -15.24 8.32
CA SER A 69 -6.38 -16.12 9.25
C SER A 69 -5.49 -17.28 9.70
N PRO A 70 -5.59 -17.70 10.97
CA PRO A 70 -4.86 -18.88 11.42
C PRO A 70 -5.21 -20.11 10.58
N TYR A 71 -4.21 -20.94 10.33
CA TYR A 71 -4.40 -22.17 9.57
C TYR A 71 -4.90 -23.27 10.53
N ASP A 72 -6.08 -23.83 10.25
CA ASP A 72 -6.79 -24.75 11.16
C ASP A 72 -5.99 -25.97 11.56
N HIS A 73 -5.11 -26.45 10.70
CA HIS A 73 -4.29 -27.64 10.95
C HIS A 73 -2.93 -27.33 11.57
N GLY A 74 -2.63 -26.06 11.86
CA GLY A 74 -1.34 -25.62 12.38
C GLY A 74 -1.38 -25.02 13.78
N ASN A 75 -2.29 -25.46 14.64
CA ASN A 75 -2.62 -24.86 15.94
C ASN A 75 -1.45 -24.43 16.82
N ARG A 76 -0.34 -25.19 16.85
CA ARG A 76 0.84 -24.88 17.65
C ARG A 76 1.76 -23.83 17.02
N PHE A 77 1.69 -23.67 15.71
CA PHE A 77 2.65 -22.88 14.93
C PHE A 77 2.04 -21.66 14.30
N ASN A 78 0.78 -21.37 14.61
CA ASN A 78 0.13 -20.16 14.15
C ASN A 78 0.71 -18.95 14.89
N VAL A 79 0.97 -17.89 14.13
CA VAL A 79 1.43 -16.60 14.64
C VAL A 79 0.25 -15.64 14.76
N ASP A 80 0.48 -14.46 15.34
CA ASP A 80 -0.54 -13.41 15.39
C ASP A 80 -1.05 -13.13 13.96
N PRO A 81 -2.37 -13.19 13.74
CA PRO A 81 -2.96 -12.93 12.41
C PRO A 81 -2.58 -11.58 11.82
N ARG A 82 -2.29 -10.59 12.64
CA ARG A 82 -1.96 -9.22 12.21
C ARG A 82 -0.52 -8.83 12.53
N ARG A 83 0.36 -9.80 12.69
CA ARG A 83 1.77 -9.47 12.97
C ARG A 83 2.37 -8.61 11.87
N PRO A 84 3.26 -7.67 12.20
CA PRO A 84 4.01 -6.94 11.17
C PRO A 84 4.89 -7.90 10.37
N ARG A 85 4.96 -7.70 9.06
CA ARG A 85 5.73 -8.57 8.16
C ARG A 85 6.67 -7.73 7.32
N ARG A 86 7.92 -8.19 7.22
CA ARG A 86 8.92 -7.50 6.43
C ARG A 86 8.70 -7.76 4.94
N LEU A 87 8.69 -6.69 4.16
CA LEU A 87 8.69 -6.79 2.71
C LEU A 87 10.13 -6.78 2.19
N LEU A 88 10.39 -7.59 1.19
CA LEU A 88 11.72 -7.76 0.61
C LEU A 88 11.84 -6.87 -0.62
N MET A 89 12.59 -5.77 -0.46
CA MET A 89 12.84 -4.77 -1.51
C MET A 89 14.30 -4.36 -1.45
N HIS A 90 14.81 -3.81 -2.55
CA HIS A 90 16.16 -3.26 -2.56
C HIS A 90 16.26 -2.03 -1.65
N LYS A 91 17.33 -1.92 -0.89
CA LYS A 91 17.55 -0.80 0.04
C LYS A 91 17.48 0.56 -0.65
N ARG A 92 18.01 0.66 -1.86
CA ARG A 92 17.96 1.90 -2.65
C ARG A 92 16.51 2.34 -2.89
N GLU A 93 15.64 1.40 -3.19
CA GLU A 93 14.22 1.67 -3.43
C GLU A 93 13.51 2.07 -2.14
N ILE A 94 13.79 1.37 -1.03
CA ILE A 94 13.24 1.72 0.30
C ILE A 94 13.64 3.14 0.68
N MET A 95 14.90 3.51 0.49
CA MET A 95 15.39 4.86 0.83
C MET A 95 14.75 5.93 -0.04
N ARG A 96 14.55 5.66 -1.33
CA ARG A 96 13.85 6.59 -2.23
C ARG A 96 12.40 6.81 -1.77
N LEU A 97 11.71 5.73 -1.41
CA LEU A 97 10.33 5.80 -0.91
C LEU A 97 10.23 6.49 0.44
N TYR A 98 11.23 6.29 1.30
CA TYR A 98 11.32 7.01 2.58
C TYR A 98 11.35 8.52 2.37
N GLY A 99 12.14 8.99 1.42
CA GLY A 99 12.20 10.41 1.06
C GLY A 99 10.84 10.93 0.58
N LYS A 100 10.16 10.19 -0.28
CA LYS A 100 8.84 10.56 -0.79
C LYS A 100 7.79 10.66 0.32
N VAL A 101 7.79 9.72 1.24
CA VAL A 101 6.86 9.72 2.38
C VAL A 101 7.13 10.92 3.30
N LYS A 102 8.40 11.20 3.62
CA LYS A 102 8.79 12.28 4.53
C LYS A 102 8.64 13.67 3.93
N GLN A 103 9.07 13.85 2.69
CA GLN A 103 9.08 15.16 2.04
C GLN A 103 7.74 15.54 1.40
N ASP A 104 7.10 14.59 0.75
CA ASP A 104 5.89 14.85 -0.03
C ASP A 104 4.60 14.43 0.68
N GLY A 105 4.70 13.87 1.89
CA GLY A 105 3.55 13.43 2.67
C GLY A 105 2.77 12.30 2.03
N MET A 106 3.44 11.46 1.24
CA MET A 106 2.82 10.32 0.57
C MET A 106 2.68 9.12 1.51
N SER A 107 1.84 8.18 1.13
CA SER A 107 1.59 6.96 1.89
C SER A 107 1.94 5.73 1.07
N LEU A 108 2.38 4.69 1.75
CA LEU A 108 2.67 3.39 1.14
C LEU A 108 1.57 2.41 1.52
N ILE A 109 0.80 1.98 0.54
CA ILE A 109 -0.38 1.16 0.75
C ILE A 109 -0.25 -0.16 -0.02
N PRO A 110 -0.51 -1.31 0.59
CA PRO A 110 -0.54 -2.57 -0.14
C PRO A 110 -1.80 -2.60 -1.01
N LEU A 111 -1.62 -2.75 -2.31
CA LEU A 111 -2.71 -2.73 -3.29
C LEU A 111 -3.26 -4.12 -3.58
N SER A 112 -2.39 -5.10 -3.60
CA SER A 112 -2.77 -6.50 -3.83
C SER A 112 -1.72 -7.46 -3.30
N VAL A 113 -2.15 -8.68 -3.04
CA VAL A 113 -1.29 -9.82 -2.70
C VAL A 113 -1.58 -10.92 -3.70
N TYR A 114 -0.54 -11.53 -4.23
CA TYR A 114 -0.68 -12.53 -5.29
C TYR A 114 0.46 -13.56 -5.24
N PHE A 115 0.21 -14.71 -5.83
CA PHE A 115 1.26 -15.68 -6.11
C PHE A 115 1.85 -15.42 -7.48
N LYS A 116 3.16 -15.38 -7.55
CA LYS A 116 3.91 -15.38 -8.80
C LYS A 116 4.69 -16.70 -8.83
N GLY A 117 4.17 -17.66 -9.58
CA GLY A 117 4.60 -19.04 -9.43
C GLY A 117 4.28 -19.54 -8.02
N SER A 118 5.30 -20.00 -7.29
CA SER A 118 5.17 -20.48 -5.90
C SER A 118 5.42 -19.41 -4.85
N ARG A 119 5.80 -18.18 -5.25
CA ARG A 119 6.17 -17.10 -4.34
C ARG A 119 5.03 -16.14 -4.12
N VAL A 120 4.85 -15.72 -2.87
CA VAL A 120 3.90 -14.67 -2.52
C VAL A 120 4.57 -13.31 -2.77
N LYS A 121 3.86 -12.45 -3.48
CA LYS A 121 4.30 -11.08 -3.77
C LYS A 121 3.23 -10.09 -3.32
N VAL A 122 3.68 -8.89 -2.99
CA VAL A 122 2.79 -7.77 -2.63
C VAL A 122 3.04 -6.63 -3.60
N ASN A 123 1.96 -6.11 -4.19
CA ASN A 123 2.02 -4.89 -4.97
C ASN A 123 1.81 -3.71 -4.03
N VAL A 124 2.84 -2.89 -3.86
CA VAL A 124 2.82 -1.71 -2.98
C VAL A 124 2.63 -0.46 -3.82
N GLY A 125 1.69 0.38 -3.43
CA GLY A 125 1.45 1.66 -4.09
C GLY A 125 2.03 2.82 -3.31
N LEU A 126 2.72 3.72 -4.01
CA LEU A 126 3.08 5.04 -3.50
C LEU A 126 1.90 5.95 -3.80
N CYS A 127 1.20 6.39 -2.77
CA CYS A 127 -0.13 6.96 -2.88
C CYS A 127 -0.22 8.34 -2.26
N LYS A 128 -1.07 9.17 -2.84
CA LYS A 128 -1.42 10.50 -2.34
C LYS A 128 -2.86 10.46 -1.86
N GLY A 129 -3.11 10.90 -0.63
CA GLY A 129 -4.48 10.93 -0.09
C GLY A 129 -5.35 11.92 -0.86
N LYS A 130 -6.50 11.48 -1.33
CA LYS A 130 -7.44 12.35 -2.07
C LYS A 130 -7.93 13.52 -1.24
N LYS A 131 -8.20 13.30 0.04
CA LYS A 131 -8.63 14.37 0.94
C LYS A 131 -7.58 15.46 1.11
N LEU A 132 -6.30 15.09 1.21
CA LEU A 132 -5.20 16.04 1.32
C LEU A 132 -5.02 16.83 0.03
N TYR A 133 -5.12 16.16 -1.11
CA TYR A 133 -5.07 16.78 -2.43
C TYR A 133 -6.19 17.80 -2.61
N ASP A 134 -7.42 17.43 -2.29
CA ASP A 134 -8.59 18.29 -2.38
C ASP A 134 -8.48 19.53 -1.49
N LYS A 135 -7.94 19.38 -0.28
CA LYS A 135 -7.69 20.50 0.64
C LYS A 135 -6.64 21.47 0.08
N ARG A 136 -5.55 20.95 -0.48
CA ARG A 136 -4.51 21.79 -1.09
C ARG A 136 -5.03 22.54 -2.30
N GLN A 137 -5.79 21.90 -3.14
CA GLN A 137 -6.41 22.50 -4.32
C GLN A 137 -7.42 23.58 -3.92
N ALA A 138 -8.28 23.30 -2.96
CA ALA A 138 -9.25 24.27 -2.44
C ALA A 138 -8.57 25.47 -1.81
N ALA A 139 -7.46 25.29 -1.09
CA ALA A 139 -6.67 26.38 -0.53
C ALA A 139 -6.03 27.23 -1.63
N ALA A 140 -5.47 26.60 -2.66
CA ALA A 140 -4.89 27.30 -3.80
C ALA A 140 -5.93 28.13 -4.55
N GLU A 141 -7.11 27.59 -4.77
CA GLU A 141 -8.23 28.29 -5.40
C GLU A 141 -8.69 29.49 -4.59
N ARG A 142 -8.79 29.33 -3.26
CA ARG A 142 -9.14 30.43 -2.36
C ARG A 142 -8.09 31.55 -2.38
N ASP A 143 -6.81 31.21 -2.36
CA ASP A 143 -5.72 32.19 -2.40
C ASP A 143 -5.70 32.92 -3.73
N ALA A 144 -5.90 32.23 -4.85
CA ALA A 144 -6.00 32.84 -6.16
C ALA A 144 -7.16 33.84 -6.24
N LYS A 145 -8.32 33.46 -5.69
CA LYS A 145 -9.50 34.33 -5.62
C LYS A 145 -9.23 35.59 -4.79
N ARG A 146 -8.58 35.45 -3.63
CA ARG A 146 -8.19 36.58 -2.78
C ARG A 146 -7.27 37.57 -3.51
N GLN A 147 -6.32 37.07 -4.26
CA GLN A 147 -5.39 37.89 -5.05
C GLN A 147 -6.13 38.64 -6.14
N ILE A 148 -7.08 38.01 -6.81
CA ILE A 148 -7.91 38.69 -7.84
C ILE A 148 -8.77 39.76 -7.19
N ASP A 149 -9.41 39.49 -6.06
CA ASP A 149 -10.26 40.45 -5.33
C ASP A 149 -9.44 41.70 -4.88
N ARG A 150 -8.20 41.47 -4.39
CA ARG A 150 -7.28 42.57 -4.02
C ARG A 150 -6.91 43.42 -5.23
N ALA A 151 -6.55 42.77 -6.34
CA ALA A 151 -6.21 43.48 -7.55
C ALA A 151 -7.39 44.35 -8.07
N MET A 152 -8.60 43.85 -7.98
CA MET A 152 -9.81 44.60 -8.33
C MET A 152 -10.07 45.79 -7.41
N LYS A 153 -9.86 45.62 -6.07
CA LYS A 153 -10.03 46.69 -5.10
C LYS A 153 -8.99 47.81 -5.29
N GLU A 154 -7.78 47.51 -5.70
CA GLU A 154 -6.73 48.49 -5.95
C GLU A 154 -6.97 49.28 -7.24
N ARG A 155 -7.76 48.77 -8.17
CA ARG A 155 -8.12 49.45 -9.42
C ARG A 155 -9.26 50.46 -9.27
N TYR A 156 -10.04 50.33 -8.24
CA TYR A 156 -11.19 51.19 -7.97
C TYR A 156 -11.09 51.81 -6.57
#